data_4ad7d1446a0ac212c0c167763e6fd36f
#
_entry.id   4ad7d1446a0ac212c0c167763e6fd36f
#
_cell.length_a   1.000
_cell.length_b   1.000
_cell.length_c   1.000
_cell.angle_alpha   90.00
_cell.angle_beta   90.00
_cell.angle_gamma   90.00
#
_symmetry.space_group_name_H-M   'P 1'
#
loop_
_entity.id
_entity.type
_entity.pdbx_description
1 polymer ?
#
loop_
_entity_poly.entity_id
_entity_poly.type
_entity_poly.pdbx_seq_one_letter_code
_entity_poly.pdbx_strand_id
1 'polypeptide(L)'
;MKYFIPLFASLLFLSCSQTTPIPKEIKDHNNDVPKEYIESLNFGEKELLITKINGEFYYIHKNGKKMQTITYENGPDKFSDGLARTKVNGKIGFFNRNLEITLKPLYDFAFPFHNGISEICTGCKEKKEDGTTMLDGGTWKKINRAGLIIE
;
A
#
# COMPACT_ATOMS: atom_id res chain seq x y z
N MET A 1 -14.87 -51.08 50.76
CA MET A 1 -14.06 -50.77 49.56
C MET A 1 -14.57 -49.53 48.93
N LYS A 2 -13.80 -48.41 49.05
CA LYS A 2 -14.16 -47.11 48.45
C LYS A 2 -13.32 -46.92 47.21
N TYR A 3 -13.93 -46.87 46.04
CA TYR A 3 -13.24 -46.62 44.78
C TYR A 3 -13.10 -45.09 44.58
N PHE A 4 -11.84 -44.64 44.57
CA PHE A 4 -11.50 -43.27 44.16
C PHE A 4 -11.39 -43.22 42.64
N ILE A 5 -12.21 -42.41 42.01
CA ILE A 5 -12.13 -42.09 40.58
C ILE A 5 -11.31 -40.80 40.43
N PRO A 6 -10.18 -40.82 39.75
CA PRO A 6 -9.46 -39.55 39.48
C PRO A 6 -10.20 -38.77 38.36
N LEU A 7 -10.59 -37.55 38.70
CA LEU A 7 -11.13 -36.59 37.77
C LEU A 7 -9.99 -36.07 36.87
N PHE A 8 -9.93 -36.56 35.62
CA PHE A 8 -9.04 -36.00 34.60
C PHE A 8 -9.60 -34.64 34.17
N ALA A 9 -9.02 -33.56 34.68
CA ALA A 9 -9.29 -32.20 34.18
C ALA A 9 -8.57 -32.03 32.81
N SER A 10 -9.35 -32.14 31.75
CA SER A 10 -8.91 -31.83 30.39
C SER A 10 -8.71 -30.32 30.29
N LEU A 11 -7.47 -29.84 30.32
CA LEU A 11 -7.13 -28.46 29.95
C LEU A 11 -7.32 -28.29 28.43
N LEU A 12 -8.44 -27.74 28.07
CA LEU A 12 -8.65 -27.18 26.72
C LEU A 12 -7.76 -25.94 26.58
N PHE A 13 -6.63 -26.05 25.91
CA PHE A 13 -5.88 -24.92 25.42
C PHE A 13 -6.70 -24.25 24.32
N LEU A 14 -7.47 -23.21 24.68
CA LEU A 14 -8.01 -22.26 23.71
C LEU A 14 -6.82 -21.52 23.12
N SER A 15 -6.38 -21.97 21.94
CA SER A 15 -5.48 -21.20 21.10
C SER A 15 -6.25 -19.97 20.62
N CYS A 16 -6.19 -18.90 21.40
CA CYS A 16 -6.69 -17.59 20.99
C CYS A 16 -5.69 -17.05 19.94
N SER A 17 -6.08 -17.15 18.68
CA SER A 17 -5.38 -16.47 17.58
C SER A 17 -5.51 -14.97 17.85
N GLN A 18 -4.51 -14.37 18.49
CA GLN A 18 -4.45 -12.93 18.73
C GLN A 18 -4.18 -12.24 17.39
N THR A 19 -5.26 -11.91 16.71
CA THR A 19 -5.21 -10.88 15.65
C THR A 19 -4.94 -9.56 16.37
N THR A 20 -3.71 -9.05 16.30
CA THR A 20 -3.36 -7.74 16.84
C THR A 20 -4.29 -6.69 16.21
N PRO A 21 -5.07 -5.94 17.00
CA PRO A 21 -5.98 -4.94 16.45
C PRO A 21 -5.16 -3.84 15.76
N ILE A 22 -5.54 -3.53 14.53
CA ILE A 22 -4.96 -2.41 13.78
C ILE A 22 -5.23 -1.12 14.57
N PRO A 23 -4.20 -0.35 14.92
CA PRO A 23 -4.40 0.91 15.66
C PRO A 23 -5.33 1.85 14.90
N LYS A 24 -6.32 2.41 15.59
CA LYS A 24 -7.34 3.32 15.01
C LYS A 24 -6.78 4.61 14.41
N GLU A 25 -5.52 4.95 14.70
CA GLU A 25 -4.88 6.22 14.34
C GLU A 25 -4.06 6.21 13.04
N ILE A 26 -4.01 5.09 12.31
CA ILE A 26 -3.29 5.05 11.03
C ILE A 26 -4.15 5.68 9.92
N LYS A 27 -4.61 6.90 10.12
CA LYS A 27 -5.49 7.60 9.14
C LYS A 27 -4.78 8.63 8.27
N ASP A 28 -3.55 8.99 8.59
CA ASP A 28 -2.86 10.07 7.88
C ASP A 28 -1.76 9.53 6.97
N HIS A 29 -1.66 10.10 5.77
CA HIS A 29 -0.75 9.64 4.72
C HIS A 29 0.74 9.77 5.08
N ASN A 30 1.07 10.54 6.13
CA ASN A 30 2.44 10.87 6.50
C ASN A 30 2.83 10.49 7.95
N ASN A 31 1.95 9.85 8.71
CA ASN A 31 2.31 9.47 10.07
C ASN A 31 3.03 8.13 10.10
N ASP A 32 4.11 8.08 10.84
CA ASP A 32 4.83 6.85 11.11
C ASP A 32 3.93 5.86 11.85
N VAL A 33 4.18 4.59 11.61
CA VAL A 33 3.44 3.50 12.26
C VAL A 33 3.95 3.35 13.70
N PRO A 34 3.06 3.14 14.69
CA PRO A 34 3.49 2.90 16.06
C PRO A 34 4.50 1.76 16.16
N LYS A 35 5.50 1.92 17.04
CA LYS A 35 6.59 0.97 17.20
C LYS A 35 6.08 -0.44 17.54
N GLU A 36 5.08 -0.54 18.39
CA GLU A 36 4.46 -1.81 18.80
C GLU A 36 3.85 -2.56 17.61
N TYR A 37 3.30 -1.82 16.63
CA TYR A 37 2.78 -2.42 15.42
C TYR A 37 3.92 -2.92 14.50
N ILE A 38 5.00 -2.14 14.39
CA ILE A 38 6.20 -2.56 13.62
C ILE A 38 6.80 -3.84 14.22
N GLU A 39 6.91 -3.92 15.54
CA GLU A 39 7.43 -5.11 16.26
C GLU A 39 6.53 -6.34 16.08
N SER A 40 5.22 -6.14 15.83
CA SER A 40 4.28 -7.24 15.54
C SER A 40 4.39 -7.77 14.11
N LEU A 41 5.03 -7.04 13.19
CA LEU A 41 5.19 -7.42 11.80
C LEU A 41 6.44 -8.29 11.61
N ASN A 42 6.30 -9.36 10.83
CA ASN A 42 7.44 -10.22 10.50
C ASN A 42 8.12 -9.73 9.21
N PHE A 43 9.14 -8.92 9.35
CA PHE A 43 9.93 -8.42 8.21
C PHE A 43 10.90 -9.49 7.66
N GLY A 44 11.36 -10.45 8.51
CA GLY A 44 12.45 -11.35 8.12
C GLY A 44 13.68 -10.54 7.67
N GLU A 45 14.18 -10.84 6.48
CA GLU A 45 15.32 -10.11 5.88
C GLU A 45 14.87 -8.88 5.03
N LYS A 46 13.57 -8.61 4.95
CA LYS A 46 13.03 -7.53 4.11
C LYS A 46 13.07 -6.20 4.83
N GLU A 47 13.32 -5.12 4.09
CA GLU A 47 13.21 -3.74 4.56
C GLU A 47 11.78 -3.21 4.48
N LEU A 48 11.00 -3.71 3.51
CA LEU A 48 9.64 -3.29 3.20
C LEU A 48 8.68 -4.47 3.27
N LEU A 49 7.53 -4.25 3.88
CA LEU A 49 6.36 -5.12 3.81
C LEU A 49 5.20 -4.39 3.14
N ILE A 50 4.32 -5.18 2.53
CA ILE A 50 3.03 -4.72 2.06
C ILE A 50 1.97 -5.22 3.03
N THR A 51 1.10 -4.34 3.46
CA THR A 51 -0.03 -4.68 4.32
C THR A 51 -1.30 -3.99 3.84
N LYS A 52 -2.45 -4.50 4.26
CA LYS A 52 -3.75 -3.88 3.98
C LYS A 52 -4.31 -3.31 5.28
N ILE A 53 -4.56 -2.01 5.30
CA ILE A 53 -5.10 -1.29 6.45
C ILE A 53 -6.38 -0.60 6.01
N ASN A 54 -7.51 -0.93 6.66
CA ASN A 54 -8.84 -0.38 6.33
C ASN A 54 -9.23 -0.49 4.85
N GLY A 55 -8.78 -1.57 4.19
CA GLY A 55 -9.09 -1.81 2.78
C GLY A 55 -8.05 -1.27 1.79
N GLU A 56 -7.16 -0.39 2.22
CA GLU A 56 -6.12 0.23 1.40
C GLU A 56 -4.76 -0.46 1.56
N PHE A 57 -3.96 -0.50 0.51
CA PHE A 57 -2.61 -1.06 0.55
C PHE A 57 -1.57 -0.04 0.98
N TYR A 58 -0.65 -0.48 1.84
CA TYR A 58 0.49 0.31 2.31
C TYR A 58 1.78 -0.48 2.18
N TYR A 59 2.82 0.22 1.77
CA TYR A 59 4.18 -0.20 2.04
C TYR A 59 4.58 0.31 3.41
N ILE A 60 5.13 -0.58 4.24
CA ILE A 60 5.66 -0.25 5.57
C ILE A 60 7.14 -0.60 5.57
N HIS A 61 7.97 0.36 5.93
CA HIS A 61 9.39 0.17 6.13
C HIS A 61 9.67 -0.21 7.59
N LYS A 62 10.66 -1.04 7.83
CA LYS A 62 11.03 -1.48 9.20
C LYS A 62 11.40 -0.33 10.15
N ASN A 63 11.72 0.86 9.64
CA ASN A 63 11.96 2.06 10.44
C ASN A 63 10.69 2.79 10.88
N GLY A 64 9.50 2.28 10.57
CA GLY A 64 8.21 2.84 10.93
C GLY A 64 7.55 3.69 9.86
N LYS A 65 8.27 4.13 8.82
CA LYS A 65 7.64 4.87 7.72
C LYS A 65 6.59 4.01 7.01
N LYS A 66 5.50 4.63 6.59
CA LYS A 66 4.50 4.02 5.73
C LYS A 66 4.19 4.89 4.53
N MET A 67 3.76 4.26 3.44
CA MET A 67 3.29 4.95 2.24
C MET A 67 2.10 4.19 1.66
N GLN A 68 0.98 4.87 1.49
CA GLN A 68 -0.15 4.31 0.77
C GLN A 68 0.21 4.11 -0.69
N THR A 69 -0.12 2.95 -1.23
CA THR A 69 0.02 2.68 -2.66
C THR A 69 -1.35 2.47 -3.30
N ILE A 70 -1.48 2.78 -4.57
CA ILE A 70 -2.74 2.56 -5.28
C ILE A 70 -2.99 1.06 -5.46
N THR A 71 -4.27 0.70 -5.65
CA THR A 71 -4.65 -0.64 -6.10
C THR A 71 -4.53 -0.69 -7.61
N TYR A 72 -3.80 -1.68 -8.12
CA TYR A 72 -3.62 -1.93 -9.54
C TYR A 72 -3.74 -3.43 -9.81
N GLU A 73 -4.53 -3.82 -10.81
CA GLU A 73 -4.76 -5.25 -11.15
C GLU A 73 -5.11 -6.12 -9.93
N ASN A 74 -6.03 -5.63 -9.08
CA ASN A 74 -6.50 -6.30 -7.84
C ASN A 74 -5.46 -6.49 -6.72
N GLY A 75 -4.33 -5.80 -6.79
CA GLY A 75 -3.26 -5.84 -5.79
C GLY A 75 -2.64 -4.47 -5.53
N PRO A 76 -1.64 -4.41 -4.63
CA PRO A 76 -0.86 -3.20 -4.44
C PRO A 76 -0.03 -2.91 -5.68
N ASP A 77 0.10 -1.63 -6.04
CA ASP A 77 1.02 -1.22 -7.09
C ASP A 77 2.46 -1.63 -6.75
N LYS A 78 3.13 -2.25 -7.70
CA LYS A 78 4.50 -2.75 -7.51
C LYS A 78 5.51 -1.70 -7.93
N PHE A 79 6.70 -1.76 -7.31
CA PHE A 79 7.82 -0.95 -7.78
C PHE A 79 8.23 -1.37 -9.20
N SER A 80 8.17 -0.42 -10.11
CA SER A 80 8.68 -0.54 -11.47
C SER A 80 9.68 0.58 -11.73
N ASP A 81 10.85 0.28 -12.27
CA ASP A 81 11.98 1.19 -12.38
C ASP A 81 12.34 1.91 -11.06
N GLY A 82 12.12 1.23 -9.91
CA GLY A 82 12.40 1.75 -8.57
C GLY A 82 11.35 2.70 -8.00
N LEU A 83 10.25 2.93 -8.70
CA LEU A 83 9.15 3.80 -8.29
C LEU A 83 7.83 3.03 -8.24
N ALA A 84 6.99 3.36 -7.26
CA ALA A 84 5.59 2.93 -7.17
C ALA A 84 4.68 4.15 -7.07
N ARG A 85 3.40 3.98 -7.41
CA ARG A 85 2.43 5.07 -7.42
C ARG A 85 1.72 5.20 -6.07
N THR A 86 1.46 6.43 -5.68
CA THR A 86 0.58 6.79 -4.57
C THR A 86 -0.53 7.72 -5.06
N LYS A 87 -1.62 7.82 -4.29
CA LYS A 87 -2.71 8.75 -4.60
C LYS A 87 -3.00 9.62 -3.39
N VAL A 88 -2.88 10.93 -3.55
CA VAL A 88 -3.16 11.92 -2.50
C VAL A 88 -4.12 12.95 -3.06
N ASN A 89 -5.23 13.20 -2.37
CA ASN A 89 -6.29 14.14 -2.78
C ASN A 89 -6.76 13.90 -4.23
N GLY A 90 -6.89 12.62 -4.62
CA GLY A 90 -7.33 12.24 -5.96
C GLY A 90 -6.25 12.30 -7.04
N LYS A 91 -5.04 12.80 -6.75
CA LYS A 91 -3.94 12.91 -7.71
C LYS A 91 -2.89 11.84 -7.48
N ILE A 92 -2.33 11.32 -8.57
CA ILE A 92 -1.27 10.31 -8.57
C ILE A 92 0.09 10.98 -8.54
N GLY A 93 0.96 10.46 -7.69
CA GLY A 93 2.38 10.75 -7.62
C GLY A 93 3.19 9.46 -7.54
N PHE A 94 4.49 9.58 -7.39
CA PHE A 94 5.40 8.44 -7.32
C PHE A 94 6.32 8.54 -6.10
N PHE A 95 6.64 7.40 -5.52
CA PHE A 95 7.54 7.29 -4.38
C PHE A 95 8.57 6.18 -4.61
N ASN A 96 9.71 6.30 -3.93
CA ASN A 96 10.82 5.36 -4.00
C ASN A 96 10.73 4.28 -2.89
N ARG A 97 11.69 3.35 -2.85
CA ARG A 97 11.75 2.29 -1.83
C ARG A 97 12.03 2.78 -0.41
N ASN A 98 12.55 4.01 -0.25
CA ASN A 98 12.70 4.66 1.06
C ASN A 98 11.39 5.30 1.55
N LEU A 99 10.29 5.09 0.81
CA LEU A 99 8.97 5.69 1.04
C LEU A 99 9.01 7.22 1.01
N GLU A 100 9.79 7.78 0.08
CA GLU A 100 9.90 9.22 -0.15
C GLU A 100 9.22 9.57 -1.48
N ILE A 101 8.41 10.63 -1.46
CA ILE A 101 7.78 11.15 -2.67
C ILE A 101 8.86 11.68 -3.62
N THR A 102 8.99 11.04 -4.76
CA THR A 102 9.93 11.43 -5.83
C THR A 102 9.26 12.38 -6.82
N LEU A 103 8.02 12.08 -7.21
CA LEU A 103 7.21 12.95 -8.04
C LEU A 103 5.91 13.28 -7.30
N LYS A 104 5.66 14.57 -7.11
CA LYS A 104 4.49 15.06 -6.37
C LYS A 104 3.18 14.53 -6.99
N PRO A 105 2.14 14.28 -6.19
CA PRO A 105 0.82 13.89 -6.66
C PRO A 105 0.14 15.04 -7.42
N LEU A 106 0.32 15.09 -8.73
CA LEU A 106 -0.20 16.15 -9.60
C LEU A 106 -1.02 15.59 -10.76
N TYR A 107 -0.92 14.30 -11.06
CA TYR A 107 -1.51 13.69 -12.24
C TYR A 107 -2.89 13.09 -11.92
N ASP A 108 -3.85 13.21 -12.83
CA ASP A 108 -5.14 12.53 -12.70
C ASP A 108 -5.00 11.04 -12.94
N PHE A 109 -4.09 10.67 -13.82
CA PHE A 109 -3.69 9.29 -14.06
C PHE A 109 -2.21 9.22 -14.43
N ALA A 110 -1.58 8.09 -14.11
CA ALA A 110 -0.22 7.76 -14.52
C ALA A 110 -0.07 6.26 -14.66
N PHE A 111 0.62 5.81 -15.70
CA PHE A 111 1.07 4.42 -15.81
C PHE A 111 2.31 4.17 -14.93
N PRO A 112 2.60 2.90 -14.55
CA PRO A 112 3.88 2.56 -13.94
C PRO A 112 5.04 2.98 -14.87
N PHE A 113 6.19 3.30 -14.28
CA PHE A 113 7.40 3.51 -15.09
C PHE A 113 7.81 2.20 -15.78
N HIS A 114 8.20 2.30 -17.03
CA HIS A 114 8.78 1.20 -17.81
C HIS A 114 9.88 1.76 -18.71
N ASN A 115 11.09 1.17 -18.63
CA ASN A 115 12.27 1.66 -19.36
C ASN A 115 12.54 3.15 -19.14
N GLY A 116 12.36 3.64 -17.90
CA GLY A 116 12.60 5.02 -17.52
C GLY A 116 11.51 6.01 -17.88
N ILE A 117 10.40 5.58 -18.46
CA ILE A 117 9.32 6.42 -18.99
C ILE A 117 7.99 6.04 -18.32
N SER A 118 7.17 7.03 -18.00
CA SER A 118 5.77 6.87 -17.65
C SER A 118 4.90 7.79 -18.50
N GLU A 119 3.74 7.31 -18.94
CA GLU A 119 2.69 8.14 -19.51
C GLU A 119 1.80 8.66 -18.38
N ILE A 120 1.60 9.97 -18.36
CA ILE A 120 0.78 10.67 -17.37
C ILE A 120 -0.35 11.42 -18.08
N CYS A 121 -1.46 11.58 -17.36
CA CYS A 121 -2.58 12.38 -17.82
C CYS A 121 -2.92 13.49 -16.84
N THR A 122 -3.23 14.66 -17.38
CA THR A 122 -3.77 15.81 -16.65
C THR A 122 -5.10 16.24 -17.26
N GLY A 123 -6.13 16.39 -16.43
CA GLY A 123 -7.48 16.75 -16.88
C GLY A 123 -8.32 15.57 -17.38
N CYS A 124 -7.81 14.34 -17.36
CA CYS A 124 -8.62 13.16 -17.69
C CYS A 124 -9.56 12.79 -16.54
N LYS A 125 -10.66 12.14 -16.89
CA LYS A 125 -11.70 11.68 -15.96
C LYS A 125 -11.98 10.20 -16.20
N GLU A 126 -12.23 9.48 -15.11
CA GLU A 126 -12.74 8.13 -15.21
C GLU A 126 -14.18 8.15 -15.69
N LYS A 127 -14.47 7.41 -16.78
CA LYS A 127 -15.79 7.15 -17.31
C LYS A 127 -16.07 5.66 -17.21
N LYS A 128 -17.23 5.31 -16.66
CA LYS A 128 -17.70 3.92 -16.65
C LYS A 128 -18.67 3.71 -17.81
N GLU A 129 -18.38 2.73 -18.63
CA GLU A 129 -19.23 2.35 -19.76
C GLU A 129 -19.26 0.81 -19.82
N ASP A 130 -20.44 0.22 -19.78
CA ASP A 130 -20.68 -1.24 -19.81
C ASP A 130 -19.85 -2.05 -18.79
N GLY A 131 -19.70 -1.50 -17.58
CA GLY A 131 -18.92 -2.14 -16.50
C GLY A 131 -17.40 -1.97 -16.63
N THR A 132 -16.92 -1.35 -17.70
CA THR A 132 -15.51 -1.05 -17.93
C THR A 132 -15.21 0.39 -17.52
N THR A 133 -14.11 0.61 -16.80
CA THR A 133 -13.62 1.94 -16.48
C THR A 133 -12.62 2.37 -17.56
N MET A 134 -12.92 3.46 -18.23
CA MET A 134 -12.05 4.09 -19.23
C MET A 134 -11.66 5.49 -18.77
N LEU A 135 -10.57 5.99 -19.32
CA LEU A 135 -10.15 7.38 -19.12
C LEU A 135 -10.58 8.20 -20.34
N ASP A 136 -11.25 9.31 -20.07
CA ASP A 136 -11.77 10.20 -21.11
C ASP A 136 -11.14 11.60 -20.99
N GLY A 137 -10.82 12.18 -22.14
CA GLY A 137 -10.27 13.53 -22.25
C GLY A 137 -8.86 13.69 -21.69
N GLY A 138 -8.56 14.93 -21.29
CA GLY A 138 -7.28 15.32 -20.71
C GLY A 138 -6.13 15.47 -21.69
N THR A 139 -4.97 15.77 -21.15
CA THR A 139 -3.71 15.90 -21.89
C THR A 139 -2.76 14.81 -21.44
N TRP A 140 -2.32 13.99 -22.37
CA TRP A 140 -1.36 12.92 -22.15
C TRP A 140 0.04 13.37 -22.52
N LYS A 141 1.00 12.99 -21.69
CA LYS A 141 2.41 13.30 -21.88
C LYS A 141 3.26 12.15 -21.39
N LYS A 142 4.47 12.03 -21.94
CA LYS A 142 5.48 11.11 -21.43
C LYS A 142 6.48 11.88 -20.56
N ILE A 143 6.81 11.30 -19.42
CA ILE A 143 7.80 11.86 -18.50
C ILE A 143 8.89 10.84 -18.22
N ASN A 144 10.08 11.35 -17.91
CA ASN A 144 11.15 10.53 -17.35
C ASN A 144 11.05 10.43 -15.81
N ARG A 145 11.93 9.65 -15.18
CA ARG A 145 11.94 9.44 -13.72
C ARG A 145 12.20 10.72 -12.90
N ALA A 146 12.74 11.77 -13.49
CA ALA A 146 12.89 13.10 -12.87
C ALA A 146 11.63 13.97 -13.03
N GLY A 147 10.59 13.47 -13.72
CA GLY A 147 9.36 14.20 -13.98
C GLY A 147 9.45 15.19 -15.15
N LEU A 148 10.54 15.14 -15.92
CA LEU A 148 10.69 15.98 -17.11
C LEU A 148 9.89 15.40 -18.27
N ILE A 149 9.13 16.27 -18.95
CA ILE A 149 8.38 15.91 -20.15
C ILE A 149 9.38 15.59 -21.26
N ILE A 150 9.18 14.45 -21.92
CA ILE A 150 10.01 13.99 -23.04
C ILE A 150 9.22 13.85 -24.34
N GLU A 151 7.88 13.82 -24.26
CA GLU A 151 6.89 13.89 -25.36
C GLU A 151 5.57 14.46 -24.85
#